data_0516d7901666cf4c55102dc32baa52b0
#
_entry.id   0516d7901666cf4c55102dc32baa52b0
#
_cell.length_a   1.000
_cell.length_b   1.000
_cell.length_c   1.000
_cell.angle_alpha   90.00
_cell.angle_beta   90.00
_cell.angle_gamma   90.00
#
_symmetry.space_group_name_H-M   'P 1'
#
loop_
_entity.id
_entity.type
_entity.pdbx_description
1 polymer ?
#
loop_
_entity_poly.entity_id
_entity_poly.type
_entity_poly.pdbx_seq_one_letter_code
_entity_poly.pdbx_strand_id
1 'polypeptide(L)'
;LSGYSAYNSWADWARLRVGTGAGLASSYDRAGGNDDFSQYEEPNGIRTGNEIVTAATLPGPGIIYRFWMPHLTAKRNFIVRMYFDGEETPRIDTNSVVLLGGAFGYFSSPLVTTCAGGQVCYEPIPFRTSVRIETENKTLPNYPGWDSNRHYYQYSYMNYSPDTVLESYTGTLTPQQQIDRA
;
A
#
# COMPACT_ATOMS: atom_id res chain seq x y z
N LEU A 1 -5.03 -6.23 19.38
CA LEU A 1 -4.58 -4.92 18.93
C LEU A 1 -4.43 -4.89 17.42
N SER A 2 -5.05 -3.96 16.75
CA SER A 2 -5.03 -3.79 15.30
C SER A 2 -5.21 -2.32 14.95
N GLY A 3 -4.82 -1.93 13.72
CA GLY A 3 -4.91 -0.54 13.29
C GLY A 3 -4.04 0.39 14.14
N TYR A 4 -4.52 1.60 14.42
CA TYR A 4 -3.78 2.62 15.19
C TYR A 4 -3.47 2.18 16.61
N SER A 5 -4.35 1.41 17.27
CA SER A 5 -4.09 0.93 18.63
C SER A 5 -2.83 0.06 18.72
N ALA A 6 -2.42 -0.56 17.62
CA ALA A 6 -1.17 -1.32 17.59
C ALA A 6 0.07 -0.42 17.71
N TYR A 7 0.02 0.81 17.22
CA TYR A 7 1.11 1.78 17.35
C TYR A 7 1.27 2.28 18.78
N ASN A 8 0.17 2.40 19.52
CA ASN A 8 0.16 2.92 20.87
C ASN A 8 0.50 1.86 21.95
N SER A 9 0.59 0.59 21.56
CA SER A 9 0.77 -0.54 22.48
C SER A 9 2.12 -1.22 22.31
N TRP A 10 3.19 -0.43 22.33
CA TRP A 10 4.55 -0.92 22.13
C TRP A 10 4.97 -2.06 23.08
N ALA A 11 4.44 -2.11 24.30
CA ALA A 11 4.68 -3.18 25.26
C ALA A 11 4.17 -4.56 24.78
N ASP A 12 3.22 -4.56 23.84
CA ASP A 12 2.63 -5.77 23.27
C ASP A 12 3.30 -6.24 21.98
N TRP A 13 4.25 -5.50 21.43
CA TRP A 13 4.90 -5.86 20.16
C TRP A 13 5.71 -7.14 20.24
N ALA A 14 6.30 -7.41 21.39
CA ALA A 14 7.08 -8.64 21.63
C ALA A 14 6.21 -9.89 21.87
N ARG A 15 4.89 -9.77 21.97
CA ARG A 15 3.99 -10.90 22.21
C ARG A 15 3.72 -11.67 20.92
N LEU A 16 4.03 -12.96 20.96
CA LEU A 16 3.64 -13.88 19.90
C LEU A 16 2.10 -13.98 19.86
N ARG A 17 1.52 -13.76 18.69
CA ARG A 17 0.08 -13.88 18.45
C ARG A 17 -0.18 -15.05 17.51
N VAL A 18 -0.79 -16.11 18.04
CA VAL A 18 -1.13 -17.28 17.24
C VAL A 18 -2.09 -16.89 16.12
N GLY A 19 -1.85 -17.40 14.91
CA GLY A 19 -2.66 -17.10 13.73
C GLY A 19 -2.39 -15.72 13.10
N THR A 20 -1.37 -14.99 13.57
CA THR A 20 -0.94 -13.73 12.95
C THR A 20 0.36 -13.95 12.18
N GLY A 21 0.44 -13.38 10.97
CA GLY A 21 1.65 -13.41 10.15
C GLY A 21 1.95 -12.03 9.57
N ALA A 22 3.23 -11.72 9.40
CA ALA A 22 3.68 -10.54 8.66
C ALA A 22 4.08 -10.92 7.24
N GLY A 23 3.76 -10.06 6.29
CA GLY A 23 4.12 -10.24 4.89
C GLY A 23 4.60 -8.96 4.23
N LEU A 24 5.25 -9.13 3.09
CA LEU A 24 5.71 -8.05 2.23
C LEU A 24 5.38 -8.38 0.79
N ALA A 25 4.56 -7.55 0.16
CA ALA A 25 4.43 -7.53 -1.29
C ALA A 25 5.30 -6.41 -1.85
N SER A 26 6.14 -6.71 -2.82
CA SER A 26 7.07 -5.74 -3.38
C SER A 26 7.45 -6.04 -4.83
N SER A 27 8.11 -5.09 -5.44
CA SER A 27 8.60 -5.15 -6.81
C SER A 27 9.89 -5.98 -6.98
N TYR A 28 10.18 -6.92 -6.08
CA TYR A 28 11.40 -7.72 -6.16
C TYR A 28 11.45 -8.61 -7.41
N ASP A 29 12.66 -8.88 -7.90
CA ASP A 29 12.89 -9.80 -9.01
C ASP A 29 12.61 -11.25 -8.55
N ARG A 30 11.48 -11.79 -9.00
CA ARG A 30 11.02 -13.14 -8.64
C ARG A 30 11.88 -14.25 -9.24
N ALA A 31 12.72 -13.93 -10.24
CA ALA A 31 13.70 -14.85 -10.79
C ALA A 31 14.98 -14.97 -9.93
N GLY A 32 15.09 -14.17 -8.86
CA GLY A 32 16.24 -14.17 -7.95
C GLY A 32 17.44 -13.37 -8.47
N GLY A 33 17.25 -12.55 -9.48
CA GLY A 33 18.25 -11.61 -9.98
C GLY A 33 18.25 -10.28 -9.22
N ASN A 34 18.54 -9.20 -9.91
CA ASN A 34 18.59 -7.85 -9.34
C ASN A 34 17.80 -6.83 -10.20
N ASP A 35 16.77 -7.30 -10.90
CA ASP A 35 15.87 -6.45 -11.69
C ASP A 35 14.57 -6.21 -10.93
N ASP A 36 14.69 -5.62 -9.74
CA ASP A 36 13.59 -5.38 -8.79
C ASP A 36 12.62 -4.29 -9.24
N PHE A 37 12.89 -3.67 -10.36
CA PHE A 37 12.19 -2.49 -10.82
C PHE A 37 11.02 -2.87 -11.72
N SER A 38 9.80 -2.49 -11.34
CA SER A 38 8.56 -2.78 -12.09
C SER A 38 8.22 -4.27 -12.24
N GLN A 39 8.51 -5.07 -11.24
CA GLN A 39 8.02 -6.43 -11.13
C GLN A 39 6.63 -6.44 -10.49
N TYR A 40 5.68 -7.09 -11.11
CA TYR A 40 4.27 -7.13 -10.67
C TYR A 40 3.78 -8.55 -10.45
N GLU A 41 2.70 -8.68 -9.70
CA GLU A 41 2.06 -9.96 -9.44
C GLU A 41 1.29 -10.46 -10.68
N GLU A 42 0.47 -9.57 -11.26
CA GLU A 42 -0.31 -9.90 -12.43
C GLU A 42 -0.36 -8.72 -13.44
N PRO A 43 0.01 -8.95 -14.68
CA PRO A 43 0.74 -10.11 -15.16
C PRO A 43 2.13 -10.18 -14.51
N ASN A 44 2.59 -11.39 -14.20
CA ASN A 44 3.89 -11.57 -13.57
C ASN A 44 5.03 -11.03 -14.44
N GLY A 45 5.96 -10.35 -13.82
CA GLY A 45 7.18 -9.82 -14.43
C GLY A 45 7.15 -8.31 -14.68
N ILE A 46 8.11 -7.85 -15.47
CA ILE A 46 8.33 -6.43 -15.76
C ILE A 46 7.28 -5.90 -16.72
N ARG A 47 6.77 -4.70 -16.41
CA ARG A 47 5.89 -3.92 -17.28
C ARG A 47 6.48 -2.54 -17.55
N THR A 48 6.37 -2.10 -18.77
CA THR A 48 6.94 -0.83 -19.26
C THR A 48 5.91 0.03 -19.98
N GLY A 49 4.70 -0.49 -20.20
CA GLY A 49 3.60 0.21 -20.87
C GLY A 49 2.69 0.99 -19.92
N ASN A 50 1.60 1.53 -20.48
CA ASN A 50 0.54 2.22 -19.73
C ASN A 50 -0.57 1.28 -19.26
N GLU A 51 -0.29 0.00 -19.22
CA GLU A 51 -1.24 -1.00 -18.76
C GLU A 51 -1.56 -0.87 -17.27
N ILE A 52 -2.73 -1.33 -16.91
CA ILE A 52 -3.11 -1.58 -15.52
C ILE A 52 -2.49 -2.93 -15.12
N VAL A 53 -1.81 -2.95 -14.01
CA VAL A 53 -1.17 -4.15 -13.46
C VAL A 53 -1.52 -4.34 -12.00
N THR A 54 -1.63 -5.58 -11.55
CA THR A 54 -1.82 -5.90 -10.13
C THR A 54 -0.47 -5.94 -9.44
N ALA A 55 -0.27 -5.02 -8.52
CA ALA A 55 0.93 -4.96 -7.68
C ALA A 55 0.88 -6.00 -6.56
N ALA A 56 -0.30 -6.21 -5.97
CA ALA A 56 -0.50 -7.20 -4.92
C ALA A 56 -1.97 -7.61 -4.77
N THR A 57 -2.18 -8.88 -4.42
CA THR A 57 -3.46 -9.40 -3.92
C THR A 57 -3.22 -10.02 -2.56
N LEU A 58 -3.73 -9.37 -1.51
CA LEU A 58 -3.49 -9.76 -0.14
C LEU A 58 -4.75 -10.43 0.44
N PRO A 59 -4.67 -11.69 0.88
CA PRO A 59 -5.79 -12.34 1.57
C PRO A 59 -5.95 -11.76 2.99
N GLY A 60 -7.19 -11.63 3.44
CA GLY A 60 -7.55 -11.13 4.76
C GLY A 60 -8.06 -12.21 5.72
N PRO A 61 -8.43 -11.82 6.93
CA PRO A 61 -8.39 -10.43 7.43
C PRO A 61 -6.96 -9.91 7.62
N GLY A 62 -6.75 -8.66 7.27
CA GLY A 62 -5.40 -8.10 7.34
C GLY A 62 -5.38 -6.56 7.38
N ILE A 63 -4.19 -6.02 7.61
CA ILE A 63 -3.94 -4.57 7.61
C ILE A 63 -2.61 -4.30 6.93
N ILE A 64 -2.60 -3.39 5.94
CA ILE A 64 -1.36 -2.81 5.42
C ILE A 64 -0.92 -1.75 6.42
N TYR A 65 0.30 -1.89 6.95
CA TYR A 65 0.86 -0.97 7.94
C TYR A 65 1.94 -0.05 7.37
N ARG A 66 2.45 -0.37 6.20
CA ARG A 66 3.43 0.47 5.53
C ARG A 66 3.26 0.34 4.02
N PHE A 67 3.20 1.47 3.37
CA PHE A 67 3.27 1.61 1.94
C PHE A 67 4.42 2.55 1.61
N TRP A 68 5.44 2.06 0.91
CA TRP A 68 6.63 2.82 0.58
C TRP A 68 6.90 2.78 -0.92
N MET A 69 7.26 3.93 -1.47
CA MET A 69 7.67 4.09 -2.86
C MET A 69 8.78 5.13 -2.95
N PRO A 70 9.95 4.78 -3.48
CA PRO A 70 11.03 5.73 -3.70
C PRO A 70 10.79 6.54 -4.96
N HIS A 71 11.45 7.68 -5.03
CA HIS A 71 11.56 8.51 -6.23
C HIS A 71 10.25 9.00 -6.83
N LEU A 72 9.18 9.09 -6.03
CA LEU A 72 7.95 9.75 -6.48
C LEU A 72 8.21 11.24 -6.69
N THR A 73 7.81 11.73 -7.85
CA THR A 73 7.88 13.16 -8.21
C THR A 73 6.66 13.49 -9.06
N ALA A 74 6.43 14.76 -9.34
CA ALA A 74 5.40 15.15 -10.31
C ALA A 74 5.61 14.51 -11.70
N LYS A 75 6.83 14.06 -11.98
CA LYS A 75 7.22 13.40 -13.24
C LYS A 75 7.16 11.88 -13.18
N ARG A 76 7.21 11.30 -11.97
CA ARG A 76 7.12 9.87 -11.71
C ARG A 76 5.93 9.64 -10.80
N ASN A 77 4.78 9.57 -11.37
CA ASN A 77 3.54 9.28 -10.67
C ASN A 77 2.73 8.27 -11.47
N PHE A 78 1.88 7.56 -10.80
CA PHE A 78 0.99 6.57 -11.35
C PHE A 78 -0.31 6.58 -10.54
N ILE A 79 -1.35 6.00 -11.08
CA ILE A 79 -2.60 5.81 -10.35
C ILE A 79 -2.45 4.57 -9.48
N VAL A 80 -2.88 4.68 -8.24
CA VAL A 80 -3.03 3.56 -7.30
C VAL A 80 -4.51 3.33 -7.07
N ARG A 81 -4.96 2.10 -7.29
CA ARG A 81 -6.32 1.65 -6.97
C ARG A 81 -6.27 0.53 -5.97
N MET A 82 -7.10 0.61 -4.94
CA MET A 82 -7.27 -0.46 -3.98
C MET A 82 -8.74 -0.87 -3.91
N TYR A 83 -8.95 -2.17 -4.19
CA TYR A 83 -10.26 -2.82 -4.19
C TYR A 83 -10.34 -3.72 -2.97
N PHE A 84 -11.39 -3.58 -2.19
CA PHE A 84 -11.56 -4.29 -0.94
C PHE A 84 -12.61 -5.38 -1.06
N ASP A 85 -12.38 -6.52 -0.43
CA ASP A 85 -13.37 -7.57 -0.21
C ASP A 85 -14.07 -8.09 -1.48
N GLY A 86 -13.37 -8.08 -2.61
CA GLY A 86 -13.90 -8.52 -3.90
C GLY A 86 -14.74 -7.47 -4.64
N GLU A 87 -14.75 -6.22 -4.19
CA GLU A 87 -15.46 -5.13 -4.87
C GLU A 87 -14.88 -4.87 -6.28
N GLU A 88 -15.75 -4.47 -7.19
CA GLU A 88 -15.38 -4.06 -8.55
C GLU A 88 -14.99 -2.58 -8.64
N THR A 89 -15.45 -1.77 -7.68
CA THR A 89 -15.14 -0.34 -7.61
C THR A 89 -14.08 -0.08 -6.56
N PRO A 90 -12.97 0.59 -6.87
CA PRO A 90 -11.94 0.86 -5.89
C PRO A 90 -12.40 1.89 -4.85
N ARG A 91 -12.08 1.68 -3.58
CA ARG A 91 -12.29 2.68 -2.52
C ARG A 91 -11.16 3.70 -2.45
N ILE A 92 -9.97 3.34 -2.94
CA ILE A 92 -8.86 4.27 -3.17
C ILE A 92 -8.64 4.27 -4.69
N ASP A 93 -8.79 5.42 -5.34
CA ASP A 93 -8.44 5.67 -6.74
C ASP A 93 -7.83 7.06 -6.80
N THR A 94 -6.53 7.12 -6.80
CA THR A 94 -5.82 8.41 -6.74
C THR A 94 -4.41 8.31 -7.28
N ASN A 95 -3.81 9.47 -7.51
CA ASN A 95 -2.43 9.56 -7.90
C ASN A 95 -1.49 9.25 -6.72
N SER A 96 -0.42 8.50 -6.94
CA SER A 96 0.55 8.13 -5.92
C SER A 96 1.18 9.33 -5.21
N VAL A 97 1.37 10.45 -5.90
CA VAL A 97 1.90 11.68 -5.30
C VAL A 97 0.88 12.32 -4.35
N VAL A 98 -0.41 12.24 -4.66
CA VAL A 98 -1.47 12.73 -3.77
C VAL A 98 -1.59 11.83 -2.54
N LEU A 99 -1.59 10.51 -2.75
CA LEU A 99 -1.70 9.52 -1.67
C LEU A 99 -0.52 9.61 -0.69
N LEU A 100 0.69 9.59 -1.22
CA LEU A 100 1.93 9.59 -0.44
C LEU A 100 2.49 11.00 -0.16
N GLY A 101 1.85 12.04 -0.68
CA GLY A 101 2.15 13.43 -0.38
C GLY A 101 1.34 14.00 0.80
N GLY A 102 0.48 13.20 1.42
CA GLY A 102 -0.33 13.62 2.55
C GLY A 102 -1.52 14.52 2.19
N ALA A 103 -2.04 14.39 0.96
CA ALA A 103 -3.17 15.16 0.45
C ALA A 103 -4.40 14.31 0.12
N PHE A 104 -4.42 13.03 0.54
CA PHE A 104 -5.52 12.12 0.29
C PHE A 104 -6.33 11.85 1.56
N GLY A 105 -7.52 12.43 1.65
CA GLY A 105 -8.39 12.24 2.80
C GLY A 105 -7.70 12.59 4.13
N TYR A 106 -7.68 11.65 5.08
CA TYR A 106 -7.00 11.81 6.37
C TYR A 106 -5.51 11.38 6.33
N PHE A 107 -5.02 10.86 5.20
CA PHE A 107 -3.63 10.47 5.05
C PHE A 107 -2.75 11.71 5.08
N SER A 108 -2.05 11.91 6.18
CA SER A 108 -1.27 13.13 6.41
C SER A 108 -0.13 12.91 7.40
N SER A 109 0.75 13.91 7.55
CA SER A 109 1.79 13.90 8.57
C SER A 109 1.18 13.71 9.97
N PRO A 110 1.87 12.96 10.89
CA PRO A 110 3.20 12.37 10.74
C PRO A 110 3.23 11.00 10.07
N LEU A 111 2.08 10.34 9.86
CA LEU A 111 2.04 8.97 9.33
C LEU A 111 2.28 8.90 7.80
N VAL A 112 2.14 10.01 7.09
CA VAL A 112 2.56 10.14 5.71
C VAL A 112 3.73 11.12 5.66
N THR A 113 4.90 10.65 5.22
CA THR A 113 6.13 11.43 5.28
C THR A 113 7.15 10.98 4.24
N THR A 114 8.26 11.69 4.14
CA THR A 114 9.39 11.31 3.30
C THR A 114 10.50 10.74 4.19
N CYS A 115 10.87 9.50 3.93
CA CYS A 115 11.99 8.85 4.60
C CYS A 115 12.58 7.71 3.75
N ALA A 116 13.76 7.24 4.11
CA ALA A 116 14.42 6.11 3.46
C ALA A 116 14.49 6.26 1.92
N GLY A 117 14.78 7.46 1.43
CA GLY A 117 14.90 7.75 0.00
C GLY A 117 13.58 7.75 -0.77
N GLY A 118 12.43 7.78 -0.10
CA GLY A 118 11.12 7.76 -0.74
C GLY A 118 10.01 8.35 0.11
N GLN A 119 8.80 8.23 -0.40
CA GLN A 119 7.59 8.57 0.33
C GLN A 119 7.05 7.30 1.00
N VAL A 120 6.56 7.47 2.22
CA VAL A 120 6.01 6.39 3.03
C VAL A 120 4.68 6.79 3.65
N CYS A 121 3.77 5.86 3.66
CA CYS A 121 2.50 5.95 4.38
C CYS A 121 2.49 4.84 5.45
N TYR A 122 2.27 5.23 6.69
CA TYR A 122 2.07 4.36 7.84
C TYR A 122 0.61 4.37 8.32
N GLU A 123 -0.31 5.00 7.57
CA GLU A 123 -1.74 4.91 7.87
C GLU A 123 -2.19 3.45 7.75
N PRO A 124 -2.77 2.84 8.79
CA PRO A 124 -3.28 1.47 8.71
C PRO A 124 -4.42 1.37 7.71
N ILE A 125 -4.29 0.47 6.74
CA ILE A 125 -5.32 0.21 5.73
C ILE A 125 -5.88 -1.19 5.96
N PRO A 126 -6.98 -1.33 6.72
CA PRO A 126 -7.56 -2.63 7.03
C PRO A 126 -8.39 -3.17 5.87
N PHE A 127 -8.42 -4.49 5.76
CA PHE A 127 -9.27 -5.25 4.83
C PHE A 127 -9.78 -6.52 5.51
N ARG A 128 -11.07 -6.81 5.32
CA ARG A 128 -11.77 -7.91 5.99
C ARG A 128 -11.46 -9.26 5.34
N THR A 129 -11.64 -9.37 4.03
CA THR A 129 -11.45 -10.63 3.32
C THR A 129 -10.31 -10.57 2.30
N SER A 130 -10.09 -9.41 1.68
CA SER A 130 -8.98 -9.22 0.75
C SER A 130 -8.78 -7.75 0.41
N VAL A 131 -7.59 -7.44 -0.10
CA VAL A 131 -7.34 -6.19 -0.84
C VAL A 131 -6.54 -6.50 -2.10
N ARG A 132 -7.01 -6.02 -3.25
CA ARG A 132 -6.30 -6.04 -4.52
C ARG A 132 -5.80 -4.65 -4.84
N ILE A 133 -4.51 -4.52 -5.11
CA ILE A 133 -3.84 -3.24 -5.38
C ILE A 133 -3.41 -3.25 -6.83
N GLU A 134 -3.94 -2.31 -7.59
CA GLU A 134 -3.57 -2.08 -8.97
C GLU A 134 -2.82 -0.77 -9.13
N THR A 135 -1.93 -0.73 -10.09
CA THR A 135 -1.29 0.49 -10.55
C THR A 135 -1.50 0.67 -12.04
N GLU A 136 -1.76 1.90 -12.45
CA GLU A 136 -1.82 2.29 -13.86
C GLU A 136 -0.74 3.33 -14.11
N ASN A 137 0.20 2.98 -14.99
CA ASN A 137 1.24 3.89 -15.42
C ASN A 137 0.67 4.87 -16.45
N LYS A 138 0.88 6.16 -16.22
CA LYS A 138 0.49 7.19 -17.20
C LYS A 138 1.73 7.77 -17.84
N THR A 139 1.82 7.65 -19.17
CA THR A 139 2.83 8.39 -19.94
C THR A 139 2.53 9.87 -19.80
N LEU A 140 3.47 10.62 -19.26
CA LEU A 140 3.40 12.06 -19.25
C LEU A 140 3.90 12.57 -20.61
N PRO A 141 3.06 13.24 -21.42
CA PRO A 141 3.37 13.60 -22.81
C PRO A 141 4.58 14.53 -22.96
N ASN A 142 5.05 15.16 -21.88
CA ASN A 142 6.11 16.15 -21.89
C ASN A 142 7.47 15.67 -21.39
N TYR A 143 7.66 14.34 -21.17
CA TYR A 143 8.91 13.78 -20.69
C TYR A 143 9.30 12.51 -21.47
N PRO A 144 9.58 12.65 -22.79
CA PRO A 144 10.10 11.53 -23.57
C PRO A 144 11.48 11.12 -23.03
N GLY A 145 11.65 9.85 -22.77
CA GLY A 145 12.93 9.29 -22.28
C GLY A 145 13.03 9.04 -20.78
N TRP A 146 12.01 9.39 -19.99
CA TRP A 146 11.88 8.91 -18.63
C TRP A 146 10.84 7.79 -18.60
N ASP A 147 11.28 6.64 -18.18
CA ASP A 147 10.42 5.48 -18.01
C ASP A 147 9.54 5.71 -16.77
N SER A 148 8.45 6.50 -16.97
CA SER A 148 7.46 6.78 -15.92
C SER A 148 6.76 5.51 -15.43
N ASN A 149 6.95 4.42 -16.15
CA ASN A 149 6.27 3.16 -15.98
C ASN A 149 7.03 2.21 -15.04
N ARG A 150 8.20 2.61 -14.58
CA ARG A 150 9.04 1.80 -13.70
C ARG A 150 9.08 2.40 -12.31
N HIS A 151 8.69 1.64 -11.30
CA HIS A 151 8.76 2.05 -9.92
C HIS A 151 9.00 0.88 -8.99
N TYR A 152 9.70 1.16 -7.90
CA TYR A 152 9.76 0.26 -6.76
C TYR A 152 8.54 0.48 -5.88
N TYR A 153 8.03 -0.58 -5.28
CA TYR A 153 6.97 -0.48 -4.27
C TYR A 153 7.17 -1.54 -3.18
N GLN A 154 6.69 -1.24 -2.00
CA GLN A 154 6.62 -2.16 -0.89
C GLN A 154 5.31 -1.93 -0.12
N TYR A 155 4.55 -3.00 0.07
CA TYR A 155 3.38 -3.05 0.96
C TYR A 155 3.70 -4.03 2.09
N SER A 156 3.99 -3.52 3.30
CA SER A 156 4.17 -4.34 4.48
C SER A 156 2.83 -4.51 5.17
N TYR A 157 2.44 -5.74 5.44
CA TYR A 157 1.12 -6.05 5.98
C TYR A 157 1.17 -7.12 7.05
N MET A 158 0.11 -7.18 7.83
CA MET A 158 -0.16 -8.30 8.75
C MET A 158 -1.46 -8.97 8.37
N ASN A 159 -1.44 -10.29 8.35
CA ASN A 159 -2.63 -11.13 8.33
C ASN A 159 -2.96 -11.54 9.76
N TYR A 160 -4.23 -11.61 10.04
CA TYR A 160 -4.77 -12.03 11.34
C TYR A 160 -5.45 -13.40 11.23
N SER A 161 -5.74 -14.00 12.37
CA SER A 161 -6.55 -15.23 12.41
C SER A 161 -7.87 -15.03 11.65
N PRO A 162 -8.36 -16.03 10.92
CA PRO A 162 -9.64 -15.96 10.20
C PRO A 162 -10.84 -15.50 11.04
N ASP A 163 -10.79 -15.75 12.35
CA ASP A 163 -11.84 -15.34 13.29
C ASP A 163 -11.74 -13.86 13.71
N THR A 164 -10.72 -13.14 13.24
CA THR A 164 -10.54 -11.73 13.57
C THR A 164 -11.55 -10.88 12.79
N VAL A 165 -12.38 -10.14 13.50
CA VAL A 165 -13.31 -9.21 12.90
C VAL A 165 -12.60 -7.89 12.63
N LEU A 166 -12.48 -7.53 11.36
CA LEU A 166 -11.98 -6.25 10.90
C LEU A 166 -13.01 -5.58 10.01
N GLU A 167 -13.14 -4.26 10.15
CA GLU A 167 -13.85 -3.42 9.18
C GLU A 167 -12.86 -2.94 8.14
N SER A 168 -13.19 -3.14 6.87
CA SER A 168 -12.34 -2.67 5.76
C SER A 168 -12.34 -1.14 5.67
N TYR A 169 -11.26 -0.60 5.14
CA TYR A 169 -11.08 0.83 4.90
C TYR A 169 -12.33 1.48 4.28
N THR A 170 -12.81 2.55 4.90
CA THR A 170 -14.04 3.28 4.48
C THR A 170 -13.77 4.69 3.94
N GLY A 171 -12.51 5.16 4.01
CA GLY A 171 -12.17 6.54 3.69
C GLY A 171 -12.35 7.54 4.83
N THR A 172 -12.90 7.09 5.96
CA THR A 172 -13.13 7.92 7.14
C THR A 172 -12.65 7.21 8.40
N LEU A 173 -12.26 7.99 9.42
CA LEU A 173 -11.89 7.47 10.73
C LEU A 173 -13.08 7.53 11.69
N THR A 174 -13.27 6.46 12.44
CA THR A 174 -14.18 6.49 13.58
C THR A 174 -13.64 7.43 14.67
N PRO A 175 -14.48 7.89 15.63
CA PRO A 175 -14.02 8.72 16.74
C PRO A 175 -12.86 8.07 17.53
N GLN A 176 -12.90 6.76 17.76
CA GLN A 176 -11.83 6.05 18.45
C GLN A 176 -10.54 6.03 17.63
N GLN A 177 -10.62 5.78 16.32
CA GLN A 177 -9.45 5.81 15.43
C GLN A 177 -8.81 7.21 15.37
N GLN A 178 -9.61 8.28 15.44
CA GLN A 178 -9.08 9.64 15.51
C GLN A 178 -8.27 9.87 16.79
N ILE A 179 -8.76 9.36 17.93
CA ILE A 179 -8.06 9.42 19.22
C ILE A 179 -6.76 8.61 19.16
N ASP A 180 -6.82 7.37 18.64
CA ASP A 180 -5.68 6.47 18.59
C ASP A 180 -4.59 6.94 17.63
N ARG A 181 -4.98 7.76 16.62
CA ARG A 181 -4.08 8.35 15.62
C ARG A 181 -3.35 9.60 16.13
N ALA A 182 -3.94 10.34 17.05
CA ALA A 182 -3.41 11.59 17.59
C ALA A 182 -2.23 11.37 18.54
#